data_429a518f9ae8b2220c461cfe0bb04a23
#
_entry.id   429a518f9ae8b2220c461cfe0bb04a23
#
_cell.length_a   1.000
_cell.length_b   1.000
_cell.length_c   1.000
_cell.angle_alpha   90.00
_cell.angle_beta   90.00
_cell.angle_gamma   90.00
#
_symmetry.space_group_name_H-M   'P 1'
#
loop_
_entity.id
_entity.type
_entity.pdbx_description
1 polymer ?
#
loop_
_entity_poly.entity_id
_entity_poly.type
_entity_poly.pdbx_seq_one_letter_code
_entity_poly.pdbx_strand_id
1 'polypeptide(L)'
;KGNPKNIARLEDLGEPGLEVGLADERLSALGALSRRLLEELGVYEAVLTNRRATTPTADLLVSQLIGGEPLDAVVVYEANCAYVGDEAEIIRIDHPLATAVQPFAIATQTQYPQLTARLLDTLTSPASRRRFESVGFRWLADQQEP
;
A
#
# COMPACT_ATOMS: atom_id res chain seq x y z
N LYS A 1 7.31 -11.15 13.32
CA LYS A 1 8.75 -10.87 13.52
C LYS A 1 9.60 -12.06 13.09
N GLY A 2 10.65 -11.80 12.28
CA GLY A 2 11.60 -12.83 11.82
C GLY A 2 11.09 -13.76 10.73
N ASN A 3 9.97 -13.45 10.09
CA ASN A 3 9.41 -14.13 8.91
C ASN A 3 9.48 -15.68 9.01
N PRO A 4 8.82 -16.30 9.99
CA PRO A 4 8.94 -17.74 10.27
C PRO A 4 8.41 -18.63 9.11
N LYS A 5 7.66 -18.06 8.20
CA LYS A 5 7.12 -18.75 7.03
C LYS A 5 8.03 -18.62 5.80
N ASN A 6 9.16 -17.90 5.91
CA ASN A 6 10.14 -17.67 4.83
C ASN A 6 9.51 -17.11 3.54
N ILE A 7 8.52 -16.22 3.67
CA ILE A 7 7.90 -15.51 2.54
C ILE A 7 8.96 -14.57 1.95
N ALA A 8 9.32 -14.74 0.68
CA ALA A 8 10.35 -13.94 0.01
C ALA A 8 9.78 -13.09 -1.13
N ARG A 9 8.61 -13.45 -1.66
CA ARG A 9 7.98 -12.79 -2.81
C ARG A 9 6.46 -12.94 -2.74
N LEU A 10 5.76 -12.17 -3.57
CA LEU A 10 4.30 -12.11 -3.54
C LEU A 10 3.64 -13.46 -3.88
N GLU A 11 4.26 -14.23 -4.77
CA GLU A 11 3.75 -15.54 -5.20
C GLU A 11 3.72 -16.56 -4.05
N ASP A 12 4.61 -16.42 -3.08
CA ASP A 12 4.67 -17.32 -1.91
C ASP A 12 3.39 -17.23 -1.07
N LEU A 13 2.61 -16.13 -1.18
CA LEU A 13 1.33 -15.99 -0.48
C LEU A 13 0.27 -17.02 -0.94
N GLY A 14 0.49 -17.67 -2.08
CA GLY A 14 -0.33 -18.78 -2.56
C GLY A 14 0.00 -20.14 -1.94
N GLU A 15 1.10 -20.25 -1.17
CA GLU A 15 1.48 -21.52 -0.54
C GLU A 15 0.45 -21.93 0.53
N PRO A 16 0.08 -23.22 0.59
CA PRO A 16 -0.92 -23.70 1.54
C PRO A 16 -0.53 -23.47 3.00
N GLY A 17 -1.52 -23.09 3.81
CA GLY A 17 -1.34 -22.95 5.27
C GLY A 17 -0.79 -21.60 5.71
N LEU A 18 -0.87 -20.60 4.84
CA LEU A 18 -0.67 -19.20 5.19
C LEU A 18 -2.00 -18.54 5.55
N GLU A 19 -1.94 -17.55 6.44
CA GLU A 19 -3.04 -16.66 6.81
C GLU A 19 -2.74 -15.26 6.28
N VAL A 20 -3.43 -14.85 5.20
CA VAL A 20 -3.13 -13.62 4.45
C VAL A 20 -4.20 -12.56 4.66
N GLY A 21 -3.79 -11.32 4.92
CA GLY A 21 -4.67 -10.15 4.92
C GLY A 21 -4.57 -9.36 3.62
N LEU A 22 -5.70 -9.06 3.01
CA LEU A 22 -5.81 -8.25 1.78
C LEU A 22 -6.77 -7.09 1.98
N ALA A 23 -6.52 -5.98 1.30
CA ALA A 23 -7.50 -4.90 1.22
C ALA A 23 -8.69 -5.31 0.32
N ASP A 24 -9.88 -4.80 0.66
CA ASP A 24 -11.09 -5.06 -0.15
C ASP A 24 -10.94 -4.49 -1.56
N GLU A 25 -11.09 -5.33 -2.56
CA GLU A 25 -10.88 -5.00 -3.98
C GLU A 25 -11.92 -4.03 -4.55
N ARG A 26 -13.09 -3.90 -3.90
CA ARG A 26 -14.18 -3.02 -4.32
C ARG A 26 -14.16 -1.68 -3.59
N LEU A 27 -13.63 -1.65 -2.39
CA LEU A 27 -13.63 -0.48 -1.51
C LEU A 27 -12.28 0.24 -1.45
N SER A 28 -11.20 -0.42 -1.92
CA SER A 28 -9.83 0.09 -1.79
C SER A 28 -9.08 0.05 -3.12
N ALA A 29 -8.41 1.15 -3.46
CA ALA A 29 -7.48 1.18 -4.59
C ALA A 29 -6.33 0.18 -4.41
N LEU A 30 -5.87 -0.04 -3.17
CA LEU A 30 -4.89 -1.07 -2.83
C LEU A 30 -5.44 -2.47 -3.15
N GLY A 31 -6.69 -2.76 -2.77
CA GLY A 31 -7.30 -4.05 -3.03
C GLY A 31 -7.43 -4.34 -4.53
N ALA A 32 -7.89 -3.36 -5.31
CA ALA A 32 -7.96 -3.48 -6.77
C ALA A 32 -6.58 -3.67 -7.41
N LEU A 33 -5.56 -2.97 -6.91
CA LEU A 33 -4.18 -3.11 -7.38
C LEU A 33 -3.61 -4.50 -7.04
N SER A 34 -3.80 -4.95 -5.79
CA SER A 34 -3.34 -6.26 -5.32
C SER A 34 -3.98 -7.39 -6.11
N ARG A 35 -5.28 -7.33 -6.36
CA ARG A 35 -5.99 -8.30 -7.21
C ARG A 35 -5.35 -8.38 -8.58
N ARG A 36 -5.24 -7.24 -9.28
CA ARG A 36 -4.66 -7.19 -10.63
C ARG A 36 -3.24 -7.77 -10.68
N LEU A 37 -2.44 -7.48 -9.68
CA LEU A 37 -1.07 -7.97 -9.59
C LEU A 37 -1.03 -9.49 -9.36
N LEU A 38 -1.85 -10.00 -8.47
CA LEU A 38 -1.95 -11.44 -8.18
C LEU A 38 -2.52 -12.22 -9.38
N GLU A 39 -3.46 -11.63 -10.14
CA GLU A 39 -3.99 -12.22 -11.39
C GLU A 39 -2.90 -12.28 -12.46
N GLU A 40 -2.09 -11.23 -12.62
CA GLU A 40 -0.97 -11.19 -13.59
C GLU A 40 0.10 -12.24 -13.26
N LEU A 41 0.35 -12.46 -11.96
CA LEU A 41 1.27 -13.50 -11.48
C LEU A 41 0.66 -14.91 -11.48
N GLY A 42 -0.63 -15.05 -11.77
CA GLY A 42 -1.31 -16.34 -11.84
C GLY A 42 -1.55 -17.01 -10.49
N VAL A 43 -1.46 -16.28 -9.38
CA VAL A 43 -1.58 -16.83 -8.00
C VAL A 43 -2.82 -16.34 -7.25
N TYR A 44 -3.69 -15.54 -7.89
CA TYR A 44 -4.83 -14.90 -7.23
C TYR A 44 -5.73 -15.90 -6.50
N GLU A 45 -6.16 -16.97 -7.13
CA GLU A 45 -7.06 -17.97 -6.52
C GLU A 45 -6.41 -18.71 -5.35
N ALA A 46 -5.12 -19.01 -5.45
CA ALA A 46 -4.37 -19.64 -4.36
C ALA A 46 -4.29 -18.70 -3.14
N VAL A 47 -3.97 -17.42 -3.37
CA VAL A 47 -3.94 -16.41 -2.31
C VAL A 47 -5.32 -16.18 -1.70
N LEU A 48 -6.40 -16.22 -2.50
CA LEU A 48 -7.77 -16.13 -1.97
C LEU A 48 -8.11 -17.29 -1.03
N THR A 49 -7.58 -18.49 -1.29
CA THR A 49 -7.76 -19.64 -0.40
C THR A 49 -7.11 -19.40 0.97
N ASN A 50 -6.00 -18.67 1.00
CA ASN A 50 -5.27 -18.31 2.21
C ASN A 50 -5.77 -17.00 2.86
N ARG A 51 -6.76 -16.33 2.25
CA ARG A 51 -7.25 -15.04 2.74
C ARG A 51 -8.01 -15.16 4.04
N ARG A 52 -7.41 -14.73 5.13
CA ARG A 52 -7.97 -14.72 6.49
C ARG A 52 -8.69 -13.42 6.82
N ALA A 53 -8.16 -12.28 6.37
CA ALA A 53 -8.71 -10.97 6.66
C ALA A 53 -8.93 -10.15 5.39
N THR A 54 -9.99 -9.36 5.39
CA THR A 54 -10.28 -8.35 4.36
C THR A 54 -10.64 -7.04 5.05
N THR A 55 -9.93 -5.96 4.72
CA THR A 55 -10.16 -4.64 5.32
C THR A 55 -10.33 -3.56 4.25
N PRO A 56 -11.04 -2.47 4.55
CA PRO A 56 -11.18 -1.36 3.62
C PRO A 56 -9.91 -0.50 3.48
N THR A 57 -8.96 -0.59 4.42
CA THR A 57 -7.74 0.24 4.43
C THR A 57 -6.49 -0.56 4.75
N ALA A 58 -5.34 -0.10 4.24
CA ALA A 58 -4.04 -0.70 4.51
C ALA A 58 -3.62 -0.61 5.98
N ASP A 59 -3.96 0.50 6.65
CA ASP A 59 -3.58 0.72 8.05
C ASP A 59 -4.24 -0.31 8.99
N LEU A 60 -5.47 -0.72 8.69
CA LEU A 60 -6.14 -1.79 9.44
C LEU A 60 -5.44 -3.13 9.27
N LEU A 61 -4.93 -3.45 8.07
CA LEU A 61 -4.15 -4.66 7.83
C LEU A 61 -2.86 -4.67 8.65
N VAL A 62 -2.12 -3.56 8.61
CA VAL A 62 -0.90 -3.42 9.42
C VAL A 62 -1.22 -3.57 10.91
N SER A 63 -2.26 -2.89 11.38
CA SER A 63 -2.66 -2.96 12.79
C SER A 63 -3.07 -4.37 13.23
N GLN A 64 -3.75 -5.13 12.37
CA GLN A 64 -4.10 -6.53 12.64
C GLN A 64 -2.86 -7.41 12.70
N LEU A 65 -1.94 -7.28 11.74
CA LEU A 65 -0.71 -8.07 11.68
C LEU A 65 0.15 -7.90 12.94
N ILE A 66 0.40 -6.64 13.35
CA ILE A 66 1.24 -6.35 14.53
C ILE A 66 0.47 -6.45 15.85
N GLY A 67 -0.86 -6.38 15.80
CA GLY A 67 -1.74 -6.50 16.96
C GLY A 67 -1.98 -7.92 17.45
N GLY A 68 -1.40 -8.93 16.79
CA GLY A 68 -1.47 -10.34 17.20
C GLY A 68 -2.68 -11.10 16.63
N GLU A 69 -3.36 -10.56 15.63
CA GLU A 69 -4.28 -11.38 14.82
C GLU A 69 -3.50 -12.50 14.12
N PRO A 70 -4.13 -13.66 13.86
CA PRO A 70 -3.45 -14.80 13.25
C PRO A 70 -3.21 -14.56 11.75
N LEU A 71 -2.37 -13.58 11.43
CA LEU A 71 -1.94 -13.25 10.07
C LEU A 71 -0.44 -13.50 9.91
N ASP A 72 -0.07 -14.22 8.86
CA ASP A 72 1.33 -14.43 8.48
C ASP A 72 1.85 -13.30 7.61
N ALA A 73 1.01 -12.72 6.75
CA ALA A 73 1.36 -11.65 5.84
C ALA A 73 0.18 -10.74 5.48
N VAL A 74 0.49 -9.49 5.13
CA VAL A 74 -0.46 -8.53 4.57
C VAL A 74 0.14 -7.83 3.36
N VAL A 75 -0.69 -7.48 2.37
CA VAL A 75 -0.26 -6.68 1.21
C VAL A 75 -0.68 -5.23 1.42
N VAL A 76 0.30 -4.34 1.51
CA VAL A 76 0.10 -2.92 1.82
C VAL A 76 1.06 -2.03 1.01
N TYR A 77 0.85 -0.72 1.01
CA TYR A 77 1.83 0.22 0.47
C TYR A 77 3.03 0.35 1.42
N GLU A 78 4.23 0.57 0.88
CA GLU A 78 5.44 0.78 1.67
C GLU A 78 5.27 1.91 2.70
N ALA A 79 4.54 2.97 2.34
CA ALA A 79 4.24 4.08 3.24
C ALA A 79 3.47 3.68 4.51
N ASN A 80 2.63 2.62 4.46
CA ASN A 80 1.92 2.12 5.64
C ASN A 80 2.85 1.36 6.59
N CYS A 81 4.05 0.99 6.13
CA CYS A 81 5.05 0.28 6.94
C CYS A 81 5.99 1.23 7.71
N ALA A 82 5.87 2.55 7.54
CA ALA A 82 6.81 3.52 8.11
C ALA A 82 6.98 3.43 9.64
N TYR A 83 6.01 2.86 10.36
CA TYR A 83 6.00 2.76 11.82
C TYR A 83 6.00 1.33 12.34
N VAL A 84 6.17 0.34 11.47
CA VAL A 84 6.13 -1.08 11.85
C VAL A 84 7.38 -1.48 12.66
N GLY A 85 8.52 -0.81 12.45
CA GLY A 85 9.77 -1.10 13.15
C GLY A 85 10.20 -2.55 12.97
N ASP A 86 10.56 -3.20 14.08
CA ASP A 86 11.00 -4.61 14.11
C ASP A 86 9.85 -5.61 14.29
N GLU A 87 8.59 -5.16 14.27
CA GLU A 87 7.44 -6.05 14.53
C GLU A 87 7.13 -6.93 13.32
N ALA A 88 7.44 -6.47 12.09
CA ALA A 88 7.29 -7.25 10.88
C ALA A 88 8.45 -7.02 9.90
N GLU A 89 8.69 -7.98 9.03
CA GLU A 89 9.63 -7.86 7.91
C GLU A 89 8.93 -7.26 6.70
N ILE A 90 9.60 -6.32 6.02
CA ILE A 90 9.08 -5.67 4.81
C ILE A 90 9.71 -6.33 3.59
N ILE A 91 8.87 -6.99 2.79
CA ILE A 91 9.27 -7.62 1.53
C ILE A 91 8.76 -6.76 0.39
N ARG A 92 9.67 -6.13 -0.35
CA ARG A 92 9.30 -5.28 -1.49
C ARG A 92 8.92 -6.12 -2.70
N ILE A 93 7.83 -5.69 -3.35
CA ILE A 93 7.35 -6.32 -4.58
C ILE A 93 7.98 -5.60 -5.76
N ASP A 94 8.94 -6.24 -6.42
CA ASP A 94 9.60 -5.72 -7.62
C ASP A 94 8.82 -6.12 -8.88
N HIS A 95 7.74 -5.37 -9.15
CA HIS A 95 6.90 -5.58 -10.32
C HIS A 95 6.37 -4.24 -10.85
N PRO A 96 6.29 -4.02 -12.17
CA PRO A 96 5.81 -2.75 -12.74
C PRO A 96 4.40 -2.35 -12.25
N LEU A 97 3.52 -3.32 -12.06
CA LEU A 97 2.16 -3.08 -11.53
C LEU A 97 2.12 -2.82 -10.01
N ALA A 98 3.21 -3.02 -9.27
CA ALA A 98 3.27 -2.79 -7.83
C ALA A 98 3.43 -1.30 -7.47
N THR A 99 3.24 -0.40 -8.42
CA THR A 99 3.34 1.05 -8.20
C THR A 99 1.97 1.70 -8.30
N ALA A 100 1.54 2.37 -7.22
CA ALA A 100 0.35 3.22 -7.22
C ALA A 100 0.75 4.68 -7.36
N VAL A 101 0.23 5.36 -8.38
CA VAL A 101 0.35 6.81 -8.53
C VAL A 101 -0.83 7.47 -7.84
N GLN A 102 -0.58 8.34 -6.87
CA GLN A 102 -1.60 9.07 -6.13
C GLN A 102 -1.57 10.55 -6.53
N PRO A 103 -2.44 10.98 -7.44
CA PRO A 103 -2.53 12.39 -7.82
C PRO A 103 -3.28 13.19 -6.75
N PHE A 104 -2.95 14.47 -6.65
CA PHE A 104 -3.75 15.44 -5.93
C PHE A 104 -4.02 16.64 -6.84
N ALA A 105 -5.23 17.20 -6.72
CA ALA A 105 -5.67 18.32 -7.53
C ALA A 105 -6.64 19.21 -6.75
N ILE A 106 -6.75 20.48 -7.17
CA ILE A 106 -7.76 21.40 -6.67
C ILE A 106 -9.03 21.24 -7.51
N ALA A 107 -10.18 21.07 -6.84
CA ALA A 107 -11.47 21.06 -7.54
C ALA A 107 -11.74 22.41 -8.21
N THR A 108 -12.14 22.40 -9.47
CA THR A 108 -12.40 23.62 -10.25
C THR A 108 -13.53 24.50 -9.68
N GLN A 109 -14.46 23.89 -8.95
CA GLN A 109 -15.60 24.58 -8.33
C GLN A 109 -15.44 24.75 -6.81
N THR A 110 -14.21 24.78 -6.32
CA THR A 110 -13.97 24.98 -4.88
C THR A 110 -14.53 26.33 -4.40
N GLN A 111 -15.20 26.32 -3.25
CA GLN A 111 -15.65 27.55 -2.59
C GLN A 111 -14.51 28.30 -1.87
N TYR A 112 -13.33 27.69 -1.77
CA TYR A 112 -12.18 28.23 -1.05
C TYR A 112 -10.91 28.28 -1.91
N PRO A 113 -10.91 28.98 -3.06
CA PRO A 113 -9.81 28.93 -4.03
C PRO A 113 -8.47 29.37 -3.46
N GLN A 114 -8.44 30.40 -2.61
CA GLN A 114 -7.21 30.87 -2.00
C GLN A 114 -6.64 29.88 -0.94
N LEU A 115 -7.53 29.25 -0.16
CA LEU A 115 -7.13 28.26 0.84
C LEU A 115 -6.57 26.99 0.18
N THR A 116 -7.25 26.51 -0.85
CA THR A 116 -6.83 25.31 -1.58
C THR A 116 -5.53 25.56 -2.37
N ALA A 117 -5.33 26.76 -2.93
CA ALA A 117 -4.06 27.15 -3.56
C ALA A 117 -2.91 27.10 -2.53
N ARG A 118 -3.09 27.71 -1.35
CA ARG A 118 -2.10 27.66 -0.26
C ARG A 118 -1.81 26.25 0.23
N LEU A 119 -2.83 25.39 0.29
CA LEU A 119 -2.65 23.98 0.61
C LEU A 119 -1.80 23.29 -0.45
N LEU A 120 -2.09 23.51 -1.73
CA LEU A 120 -1.31 22.96 -2.84
C LEU A 120 0.16 23.41 -2.77
N ASP A 121 0.40 24.71 -2.58
CA ASP A 121 1.74 25.27 -2.43
C ASP A 121 2.49 24.62 -1.24
N THR A 122 1.77 24.35 -0.15
CA THR A 122 2.35 23.67 1.02
C THR A 122 2.68 22.21 0.69
N LEU A 123 1.77 21.50 0.06
CA LEU A 123 1.95 20.08 -0.33
C LEU A 123 3.10 19.91 -1.33
N THR A 124 3.27 20.87 -2.26
CA THR A 124 4.34 20.84 -3.27
C THR A 124 5.66 21.45 -2.80
N SER A 125 5.72 21.94 -1.57
CA SER A 125 6.93 22.52 -1.01
C SER A 125 8.07 21.49 -0.85
N PRO A 126 9.35 21.95 -0.89
CA PRO A 126 10.49 21.05 -0.64
C PRO A 126 10.45 20.35 0.73
N ALA A 127 9.81 20.98 1.72
CA ALA A 127 9.64 20.38 3.05
C ALA A 127 8.64 19.20 3.01
N SER A 128 7.50 19.36 2.34
CA SER A 128 6.53 18.30 2.14
C SER A 128 7.10 17.15 1.31
N ARG A 129 7.81 17.46 0.21
CA ARG A 129 8.49 16.45 -0.60
C ARG A 129 9.41 15.57 0.27
N ARG A 130 10.30 16.17 1.05
CA ARG A 130 11.19 15.40 1.96
C ARG A 130 10.39 14.54 2.94
N ARG A 131 9.25 15.04 3.42
CA ARG A 131 8.37 14.30 4.34
C ARG A 131 7.75 13.09 3.64
N PHE A 132 7.22 13.24 2.42
CA PHE A 132 6.69 12.12 1.63
C PHE A 132 7.77 11.07 1.35
N GLU A 133 8.94 11.51 0.89
CA GLU A 133 10.07 10.61 0.60
C GLU A 133 10.55 9.85 1.84
N SER A 134 10.53 10.48 3.02
CA SER A 134 10.93 9.84 4.29
C SER A 134 9.99 8.71 4.76
N VAL A 135 8.78 8.61 4.20
CA VAL A 135 7.81 7.56 4.50
C VAL A 135 7.54 6.64 3.30
N GLY A 136 8.46 6.58 2.33
CA GLY A 136 8.44 5.60 1.25
C GLY A 136 7.75 6.04 -0.05
N PHE A 137 7.30 7.30 -0.17
CA PHE A 137 6.79 7.81 -1.44
C PHE A 137 7.93 8.22 -2.39
N ARG A 138 7.68 8.07 -3.69
CA ARG A 138 8.48 8.69 -4.75
C ARG A 138 7.78 9.94 -5.26
N TRP A 139 8.50 11.07 -5.30
CA TRP A 139 7.94 12.32 -5.79
C TRP A 139 7.94 12.37 -7.31
N LEU A 140 6.76 12.55 -7.93
CA LEU A 140 6.59 12.56 -9.39
C LEU A 140 6.10 13.92 -9.93
N ALA A 141 5.75 14.89 -9.09
CA ALA A 141 5.16 16.14 -9.53
C ALA A 141 6.07 16.96 -10.48
N ASP A 142 7.39 16.79 -10.38
CA ASP A 142 8.36 17.48 -11.25
C ASP A 142 8.48 16.81 -12.65
N GLN A 143 7.86 15.64 -12.85
CA GLN A 143 7.95 14.86 -14.09
C GLN A 143 6.74 15.03 -14.99
N GLN A 144 5.72 15.76 -14.54
CA GLN A 144 4.56 16.12 -15.35
C GLN A 144 4.88 17.43 -16.08
N GLU A 145 5.46 17.33 -17.25
CA GLU A 145 5.38 18.41 -18.24
C GLU A 145 3.92 18.51 -18.73
N PRO A 146 3.42 19.74 -19.00
CA PRO A 146 2.04 20.01 -19.41
C PRO A 146 1.67 19.38 -20.75
#